data_7fc1357a1154d1b9f5b58f97f345aa8f
#
_entry.id   7fc1357a1154d1b9f5b58f97f345aa8f
#
_cell.length_a   1.000
_cell.length_b   1.000
_cell.length_c   1.000
_cell.angle_alpha   90.00
_cell.angle_beta   90.00
_cell.angle_gamma   90.00
#
_symmetry.space_group_name_H-M   'P 1'
#
loop_
_entity.id
_entity.type
_entity.pdbx_description
1 polymer ?
#
loop_
_entity_poly.entity_id
_entity_poly.type
_entity_poly.pdbx_seq_one_letter_code
_entity_poly.pdbx_strand_id
1 'polypeptide(L)'
;MSRLLAAALLFAPSIFAQAPEIPFTGQITLLKLPPTIYMGEAAGVATDSKGNIFVYTRTGESATMGGSRFFTHGGSRLLEFDRSGKFVREIGIGVYGFLFAQSVRVDAQDNVWAVDRGSNTVMKFDGVGRFLQVLSRKPESVNPEGPTGGGGRGRGGVPGQGIQGDNFNRPTDIAWDAQGNMFVSDSYTNARIVKLDKTGRFIKTWGSKGSGEGQFEMPNSVAVDAEGNVYVADLGNKRIQVFDNDGSFKRQITDIGAPWAVCISPGSHQYLYSSNSNPPDSMDNGEIYKMDLDGKIIGKFGSAGKLPKQFGTVNEIDCRDPNKLLVGELTNWRVQQISLTSH
;
A
#
# COMPACT_ATOMS: atom_id res chain seq x y z
N MET A 1 -41.45 25.84 -52.32
CA MET A 1 -41.38 24.50 -51.76
C MET A 1 -39.91 24.20 -51.39
N SER A 2 -39.51 24.53 -50.17
CA SER A 2 -38.14 24.32 -49.66
C SER A 2 -38.12 22.99 -48.91
N ARG A 3 -37.28 22.05 -49.38
CA ARG A 3 -37.03 20.76 -48.68
C ARG A 3 -35.90 20.95 -47.70
N LEU A 4 -36.21 20.87 -46.40
CA LEU A 4 -35.21 20.73 -45.33
C LEU A 4 -34.72 19.28 -45.32
N LEU A 5 -33.43 19.08 -45.61
CA LEU A 5 -32.74 17.83 -45.31
C LEU A 5 -32.32 17.82 -43.83
N ALA A 6 -32.91 16.96 -43.05
CA ALA A 6 -32.44 16.66 -41.68
C ALA A 6 -31.28 15.67 -41.77
N ALA A 7 -30.06 16.11 -41.42
CA ALA A 7 -28.93 15.24 -41.24
C ALA A 7 -29.02 14.54 -39.86
N ALA A 8 -29.25 13.24 -39.85
CA ALA A 8 -29.20 12.44 -38.66
C ALA A 8 -27.71 12.14 -38.33
N LEU A 9 -27.23 12.77 -37.27
CA LEU A 9 -25.93 12.43 -36.67
C LEU A 9 -26.06 11.07 -35.96
N LEU A 10 -25.52 10.02 -36.57
CA LEU A 10 -25.32 8.72 -35.93
C LEU A 10 -24.19 8.83 -34.93
N PHE A 11 -24.51 8.95 -33.64
CA PHE A 11 -23.57 8.72 -32.58
C PHE A 11 -23.29 7.21 -32.49
N ALA A 12 -22.11 6.77 -32.97
CA ALA A 12 -21.61 5.45 -32.68
C ALA A 12 -21.29 5.39 -31.19
N PRO A 13 -21.79 4.41 -30.42
CA PRO A 13 -21.37 4.22 -29.06
C PRO A 13 -19.88 3.87 -29.06
N SER A 14 -19.08 4.63 -28.34
CA SER A 14 -17.68 4.30 -28.06
C SER A 14 -17.68 2.98 -27.25
N ILE A 15 -17.41 1.87 -27.89
CA ILE A 15 -17.15 0.60 -27.21
C ILE A 15 -15.80 0.79 -26.52
N PHE A 16 -15.80 1.15 -25.24
CA PHE A 16 -14.59 1.05 -24.42
C PHE A 16 -14.20 -0.44 -24.43
N ALA A 17 -13.10 -0.75 -25.11
CA ALA A 17 -12.57 -2.09 -25.12
C ALA A 17 -12.24 -2.49 -23.67
N GLN A 18 -12.93 -3.50 -23.17
CA GLN A 18 -12.66 -4.03 -21.83
C GLN A 18 -11.19 -4.51 -21.79
N ALA A 19 -10.49 -4.21 -20.68
CA ALA A 19 -9.12 -4.65 -20.51
C ALA A 19 -9.01 -6.19 -20.72
N PRO A 20 -8.01 -6.67 -21.47
CA PRO A 20 -7.82 -8.10 -21.69
C PRO A 20 -7.68 -8.88 -20.39
N GLU A 21 -8.28 -10.06 -20.31
CA GLU A 21 -8.12 -10.96 -19.17
C GLU A 21 -6.78 -11.69 -19.27
N ILE A 22 -5.98 -11.68 -18.21
CA ILE A 22 -4.72 -12.43 -18.11
C ILE A 22 -5.01 -13.79 -17.46
N PRO A 23 -4.71 -14.92 -18.12
CA PRO A 23 -4.84 -16.24 -17.51
C PRO A 23 -3.89 -16.38 -16.31
N PHE A 24 -4.38 -16.96 -15.21
CA PHE A 24 -3.58 -17.13 -13.99
C PHE A 24 -4.07 -18.32 -13.16
N THR A 25 -3.22 -18.75 -12.22
CA THR A 25 -3.58 -19.67 -11.15
C THR A 25 -3.43 -18.96 -9.79
N GLY A 26 -4.27 -19.32 -8.83
CA GLY A 26 -4.26 -18.78 -7.47
C GLY A 26 -4.09 -19.90 -6.44
N GLN A 27 -3.13 -19.76 -5.52
CA GLN A 27 -2.89 -20.66 -4.41
C GLN A 27 -3.09 -19.92 -3.08
N ILE A 28 -4.07 -20.37 -2.28
CA ILE A 28 -4.40 -19.79 -0.96
C ILE A 28 -3.81 -20.58 0.21
N THR A 29 -3.23 -21.75 -0.04
CA THR A 29 -2.70 -22.68 0.98
C THR A 29 -1.18 -22.69 1.04
N LEU A 30 -0.54 -21.63 0.49
CA LEU A 30 0.93 -21.52 0.49
C LEU A 30 1.45 -21.46 1.93
N LEU A 31 0.93 -20.55 2.73
CA LEU A 31 1.43 -20.27 4.06
C LEU A 31 0.89 -21.29 5.08
N LYS A 32 1.80 -21.92 5.81
CA LYS A 32 1.50 -22.94 6.83
C LYS A 32 1.81 -22.39 8.21
N LEU A 33 0.76 -21.97 8.90
CA LEU A 33 0.85 -21.46 10.26
C LEU A 33 0.85 -22.60 11.31
N PRO A 34 1.58 -22.42 12.44
CA PRO A 34 1.40 -23.28 13.61
C PRO A 34 -0.04 -23.19 14.12
N PRO A 35 -0.55 -24.25 14.81
CA PRO A 35 -1.93 -24.27 15.30
C PRO A 35 -2.28 -23.15 16.29
N THR A 36 -1.27 -22.50 16.87
CA THR A 36 -1.41 -21.43 17.87
C THR A 36 -1.42 -20.02 17.26
N ILE A 37 -1.24 -19.91 15.95
CA ILE A 37 -1.16 -18.63 15.25
C ILE A 37 -2.26 -18.54 14.19
N TYR A 38 -3.05 -17.48 14.25
CA TYR A 38 -4.05 -17.15 13.23
C TYR A 38 -3.55 -15.98 12.37
N MET A 39 -3.82 -16.04 11.08
CA MET A 39 -3.36 -14.98 10.13
C MET A 39 -4.02 -13.63 10.45
N GLY A 40 -5.33 -13.60 10.63
CA GLY A 40 -6.07 -12.35 10.65
C GLY A 40 -6.04 -11.62 9.30
N GLU A 41 -6.27 -10.31 9.31
CA GLU A 41 -6.18 -9.49 8.10
C GLU A 41 -4.72 -9.40 7.64
N ALA A 42 -4.39 -9.95 6.46
CA ALA A 42 -3.06 -9.82 5.87
C ALA A 42 -2.91 -8.42 5.25
N ALA A 43 -2.49 -7.47 6.08
CA ALA A 43 -2.38 -6.07 5.69
C ALA A 43 -1.17 -5.81 4.78
N GLY A 44 -0.08 -6.54 4.99
CA GLY A 44 1.13 -6.43 4.19
C GLY A 44 1.71 -7.78 3.84
N VAL A 45 2.33 -7.89 2.65
CA VAL A 45 3.09 -9.05 2.21
C VAL A 45 4.29 -8.62 1.38
N ALA A 46 5.47 -9.16 1.67
CA ALA A 46 6.69 -8.88 0.91
C ALA A 46 7.61 -10.09 0.92
N THR A 47 8.54 -10.15 -0.04
CA THR A 47 9.58 -11.17 -0.09
C THR A 47 10.98 -10.57 0.00
N ASP A 48 11.94 -11.32 0.52
CA ASP A 48 13.36 -10.99 0.45
C ASP A 48 14.03 -11.57 -0.82
N SER A 49 15.32 -11.33 -0.99
CA SER A 49 16.10 -11.85 -2.12
C SER A 49 16.22 -13.38 -2.14
N LYS A 50 15.97 -14.05 -1.01
CA LYS A 50 16.03 -15.52 -0.86
C LYS A 50 14.66 -16.16 -1.08
N GLY A 51 13.62 -15.34 -1.23
CA GLY A 51 12.24 -15.77 -1.37
C GLY A 51 11.54 -16.07 -0.05
N ASN A 52 12.10 -15.69 1.11
CA ASN A 52 11.36 -15.71 2.37
C ASN A 52 10.22 -14.71 2.31
N ILE A 53 9.09 -15.06 2.92
CA ILE A 53 7.86 -14.30 2.86
C ILE A 53 7.59 -13.67 4.21
N PHE A 54 7.34 -12.36 4.21
CA PHE A 54 6.96 -11.60 5.40
C PHE A 54 5.51 -11.17 5.28
N VAL A 55 4.74 -11.39 6.34
CA VAL A 55 3.34 -10.98 6.40
C VAL A 55 3.12 -10.12 7.65
N TYR A 56 2.69 -8.88 7.44
CA TYR A 56 2.28 -8.01 8.54
C TYR A 56 0.76 -8.05 8.64
N THR A 57 0.27 -8.55 9.77
CA THR A 57 -1.13 -8.95 9.92
C THR A 57 -1.78 -8.30 11.14
N ARG A 58 -3.10 -8.11 11.06
CA ARG A 58 -3.95 -7.66 12.17
C ARG A 58 -4.71 -8.86 12.72
N THR A 59 -4.52 -9.17 14.00
CA THR A 59 -5.06 -10.37 14.63
C THR A 59 -6.33 -10.15 15.45
N GLY A 60 -7.01 -9.02 15.25
CA GLY A 60 -8.39 -8.83 15.70
C GLY A 60 -8.59 -8.24 17.09
N GLU A 61 -7.55 -7.92 17.85
CA GLU A 61 -7.72 -7.02 18.98
C GLU A 61 -7.71 -5.58 18.45
N SER A 62 -8.92 -5.07 18.21
CA SER A 62 -9.14 -3.68 17.86
C SER A 62 -8.56 -2.80 18.97
N ALA A 63 -7.44 -2.13 18.70
CA ALA A 63 -7.10 -0.95 19.45
C ALA A 63 -8.25 0.04 19.23
N THR A 64 -9.17 0.09 20.19
CA THR A 64 -10.24 1.08 20.18
C THR A 64 -9.59 2.45 20.08
N MET A 65 -9.81 3.13 18.98
CA MET A 65 -9.30 4.45 18.67
C MET A 65 -9.98 5.53 19.55
N GLY A 66 -10.21 5.23 20.82
CA GLY A 66 -10.79 6.09 21.85
C GLY A 66 -9.72 6.48 22.84
N GLY A 67 -9.23 7.70 22.71
CA GLY A 67 -8.18 8.31 23.46
C GLY A 67 -8.26 8.10 24.99
N SER A 68 -7.45 7.22 25.46
CA SER A 68 -6.75 7.24 26.74
C SER A 68 -5.76 6.10 26.72
N ARG A 69 -4.58 6.34 27.17
CA ARG A 69 -3.41 5.52 27.47
C ARG A 69 -3.65 4.02 27.74
N PHE A 70 -4.31 3.30 26.83
CA PHE A 70 -4.33 1.87 26.89
C PHE A 70 -3.04 1.36 26.22
N PHE A 71 -2.18 0.81 27.06
CA PHE A 71 -1.14 -0.11 26.63
C PHE A 71 -1.83 -1.41 26.14
N THR A 72 -2.44 -1.33 24.97
CA THR A 72 -2.87 -2.54 24.31
C THR A 72 -1.63 -3.14 23.69
N HIS A 73 -1.24 -4.31 24.12
CA HIS A 73 -0.33 -5.14 23.36
C HIS A 73 -0.97 -5.32 21.99
N GLY A 74 -0.30 -4.79 20.94
CA GLY A 74 -0.94 -4.54 19.67
C GLY A 74 -1.46 -5.81 19.02
N GLY A 75 -2.64 -5.70 18.43
CA GLY A 75 -3.24 -6.76 17.62
C GLY A 75 -2.52 -6.96 16.26
N SER A 76 -1.26 -6.53 16.11
CA SER A 76 -0.50 -6.67 14.88
C SER A 76 0.72 -7.57 15.09
N ARG A 77 1.00 -8.42 14.11
CA ARG A 77 2.10 -9.39 14.15
C ARG A 77 2.85 -9.39 12.82
N LEU A 78 4.17 -9.47 12.87
CA LEU A 78 5.02 -9.63 11.70
C LEU A 78 5.55 -11.07 11.65
N LEU A 79 5.05 -11.82 10.69
CA LEU A 79 5.32 -13.26 10.54
C LEU A 79 6.29 -13.48 9.39
N GLU A 80 7.28 -14.36 9.59
CA GLU A 80 8.22 -14.79 8.57
C GLU A 80 7.96 -16.26 8.21
N PHE A 81 7.95 -16.52 6.91
CA PHE A 81 7.87 -17.86 6.32
C PHE A 81 9.04 -18.07 5.36
N ASP A 82 9.49 -19.28 5.22
CA ASP A 82 10.44 -19.62 4.17
C ASP A 82 9.77 -19.61 2.78
N ARG A 83 10.56 -19.74 1.73
CA ARG A 83 10.08 -19.74 0.33
C ARG A 83 9.07 -20.85 0.00
N SER A 84 8.98 -21.89 0.85
CA SER A 84 7.99 -22.96 0.71
C SER A 84 6.68 -22.65 1.44
N GLY A 85 6.62 -21.52 2.16
CA GLY A 85 5.48 -21.10 2.97
C GLY A 85 5.44 -21.74 4.36
N LYS A 86 6.51 -22.40 4.81
CA LYS A 86 6.61 -22.91 6.16
C LYS A 86 6.93 -21.77 7.12
N PHE A 87 6.19 -21.67 8.22
CA PHE A 87 6.44 -20.69 9.27
C PHE A 87 7.84 -20.83 9.86
N VAL A 88 8.57 -19.72 9.94
CA VAL A 88 9.91 -19.63 10.53
C VAL A 88 9.84 -19.03 11.93
N ARG A 89 9.28 -17.82 12.04
CA ARG A 89 9.20 -17.09 13.32
C ARG A 89 8.26 -15.88 13.23
N GLU A 90 8.03 -15.29 14.37
CA GLU A 90 7.48 -13.95 14.52
C GLU A 90 8.61 -12.96 14.81
N ILE A 91 8.61 -11.83 14.10
CA ILE A 91 9.57 -10.74 14.26
C ILE A 91 8.95 -9.65 15.13
N GLY A 92 9.75 -9.06 16.02
CA GLY A 92 9.35 -7.92 16.83
C GLY A 92 8.31 -8.25 17.90
N ILE A 93 8.35 -9.46 18.48
CA ILE A 93 7.47 -9.80 19.61
C ILE A 93 7.63 -8.77 20.72
N GLY A 94 6.51 -8.16 21.14
CA GLY A 94 6.49 -7.13 22.18
C GLY A 94 6.97 -5.76 21.75
N VAL A 95 7.20 -5.52 20.46
CA VAL A 95 7.52 -4.18 19.94
C VAL A 95 6.33 -3.25 20.17
N TYR A 96 6.58 -2.16 20.87
CA TYR A 96 5.58 -1.16 21.24
C TYR A 96 4.80 -0.55 20.07
N GLY A 97 5.42 -0.49 18.88
CA GLY A 97 4.86 0.14 17.68
C GLY A 97 3.90 -0.74 16.87
N PHE A 98 3.69 -2.01 17.23
CA PHE A 98 2.82 -2.93 16.49
C PHE A 98 1.36 -2.82 16.93
N LEU A 99 0.68 -1.74 16.55
CA LEU A 99 -0.68 -1.40 16.96
C LEU A 99 -1.73 -1.67 15.86
N PHE A 100 -1.42 -1.27 14.62
CA PHE A 100 -2.33 -1.43 13.50
C PHE A 100 -1.53 -1.59 12.19
N ALA A 101 -1.25 -2.83 11.84
CA ALA A 101 -0.50 -3.19 10.64
C ALA A 101 -1.09 -2.55 9.38
N GLN A 102 -0.25 -1.95 8.54
CA GLN A 102 -0.71 -1.35 7.30
C GLN A 102 0.01 -1.91 6.07
N SER A 103 1.33 -1.95 6.06
CA SER A 103 2.11 -2.58 4.98
C SER A 103 3.42 -3.17 5.51
N VAL A 104 4.04 -4.05 4.74
CA VAL A 104 5.41 -4.52 4.95
C VAL A 104 6.15 -4.50 3.63
N ARG A 105 7.38 -3.98 3.64
CA ARG A 105 8.25 -3.94 2.47
C ARG A 105 9.63 -4.49 2.83
N VAL A 106 10.37 -4.94 1.83
CA VAL A 106 11.76 -5.39 1.99
C VAL A 106 12.65 -4.56 1.09
N ASP A 107 13.67 -3.92 1.68
CA ASP A 107 14.62 -3.09 0.94
C ASP A 107 15.66 -3.95 0.17
N ALA A 108 16.50 -3.28 -0.63
CA ALA A 108 17.53 -3.95 -1.43
C ALA A 108 18.64 -4.65 -0.60
N GLN A 109 18.70 -4.39 0.70
CA GLN A 109 19.62 -5.02 1.65
C GLN A 109 18.94 -6.13 2.48
N ASP A 110 17.73 -6.57 2.07
CA ASP A 110 16.90 -7.55 2.78
C ASP A 110 16.49 -7.13 4.20
N ASN A 111 16.44 -5.82 4.47
CA ASN A 111 15.80 -5.34 5.70
C ASN A 111 14.29 -5.28 5.53
N VAL A 112 13.58 -5.67 6.59
CA VAL A 112 12.11 -5.68 6.63
C VAL A 112 11.62 -4.39 7.26
N TRP A 113 10.70 -3.72 6.58
CA TRP A 113 10.12 -2.45 6.99
C TRP A 113 8.63 -2.63 7.24
N ALA A 114 8.22 -2.45 8.48
CA ALA A 114 6.81 -2.52 8.90
C ALA A 114 6.24 -1.11 9.04
N VAL A 115 5.21 -0.81 8.29
CA VAL A 115 4.46 0.46 8.39
C VAL A 115 3.26 0.22 9.28
N ASP A 116 3.21 0.94 10.40
CA ASP A 116 2.12 0.84 11.36
C ASP A 116 1.34 2.15 11.45
N ARG A 117 0.08 2.07 11.05
CA ARG A 117 -0.83 3.21 11.02
C ARG A 117 -1.32 3.62 12.41
N GLY A 118 -1.34 2.68 13.34
CA GLY A 118 -1.83 2.93 14.72
C GLY A 118 -0.81 3.69 15.56
N SER A 119 0.46 3.32 15.44
CA SER A 119 1.56 4.01 16.13
C SER A 119 2.10 5.23 15.37
N ASN A 120 1.69 5.44 14.12
CA ASN A 120 2.21 6.47 13.23
C ASN A 120 3.71 6.31 12.94
N THR A 121 4.21 5.08 12.85
CA THR A 121 5.63 4.81 12.68
C THR A 121 5.92 3.90 11.50
N VAL A 122 7.16 3.96 11.02
CA VAL A 122 7.75 2.98 10.12
C VAL A 122 8.95 2.37 10.82
N MET A 123 8.96 1.05 10.96
CA MET A 123 9.96 0.32 11.74
C MET A 123 10.80 -0.57 10.84
N LYS A 124 12.12 -0.53 11.02
CA LYS A 124 13.10 -1.31 10.27
C LYS A 124 13.67 -2.44 11.13
N PHE A 125 13.71 -3.61 10.54
CA PHE A 125 14.38 -4.81 11.10
C PHE A 125 15.41 -5.32 10.09
N ASP A 126 16.49 -5.92 10.57
CA ASP A 126 17.40 -6.65 9.69
C ASP A 126 16.86 -8.03 9.30
N GLY A 127 17.55 -8.70 8.38
CA GLY A 127 17.15 -10.03 7.90
C GLY A 127 17.15 -11.14 8.97
N VAL A 128 17.67 -10.89 10.18
CA VAL A 128 17.56 -11.80 11.32
C VAL A 128 16.51 -11.34 12.34
N GLY A 129 15.77 -10.25 12.04
CA GLY A 129 14.66 -9.75 12.85
C GLY A 129 15.08 -8.83 14.01
N ARG A 130 16.32 -8.31 14.03
CA ARG A 130 16.73 -7.32 15.02
C ARG A 130 16.18 -5.95 14.63
N PHE A 131 15.64 -5.25 15.61
CA PHE A 131 15.16 -3.87 15.44
C PHE A 131 16.35 -2.93 15.16
N LEU A 132 16.28 -2.17 14.08
CA LEU A 132 17.35 -1.26 13.65
C LEU A 132 16.97 0.21 13.80
N GLN A 133 15.74 0.59 13.41
CA GLN A 133 15.35 1.98 13.32
C GLN A 133 13.83 2.15 13.41
N VAL A 134 13.40 3.30 13.89
CA VAL A 134 12.02 3.78 13.78
C VAL A 134 12.00 5.18 13.22
N LEU A 135 11.14 5.42 12.23
CA LEU A 135 10.86 6.75 11.69
C LEU A 135 9.60 7.32 12.37
N SER A 136 9.58 8.65 12.57
CA SER A 136 8.45 9.38 13.17
C SER A 136 8.15 9.03 14.63
N ARG A 137 9.14 8.52 15.37
CA ARG A 137 8.98 8.33 16.81
C ARG A 137 8.84 9.68 17.53
N LYS A 138 7.71 9.87 18.21
CA LYS A 138 7.57 10.99 19.14
C LYS A 138 8.30 10.65 20.45
N PRO A 139 9.24 11.48 20.94
CA PRO A 139 9.80 11.30 22.26
C PRO A 139 8.66 11.36 23.30
N GLU A 140 8.64 10.45 24.25
CA GLU A 140 7.61 10.41 25.31
C GLU A 140 7.58 11.69 26.17
N SER A 141 8.70 12.43 26.19
CA SER A 141 8.83 13.71 26.88
C SER A 141 8.30 14.90 26.10
N VAL A 142 8.00 14.76 24.84
CA VAL A 142 7.35 15.84 24.08
C VAL A 142 5.86 15.73 24.32
N ASN A 143 5.33 16.70 25.06
CA ASN A 143 3.90 16.83 25.27
C ASN A 143 3.20 16.77 23.91
N PRO A 144 2.34 15.76 23.64
CA PRO A 144 1.63 15.64 22.36
C PRO A 144 0.59 16.76 22.19
N GLU A 145 0.38 17.55 23.21
CA GLU A 145 -0.39 18.78 23.12
C GLU A 145 0.47 19.83 22.40
N GLY A 146 0.12 20.12 21.15
CA GLY A 146 0.67 21.26 20.45
C GLY A 146 0.47 22.54 21.26
N PRO A 147 0.99 23.73 20.87
CA PRO A 147 1.10 24.95 21.65
C PRO A 147 -0.23 25.58 22.08
N THR A 148 -1.30 24.85 22.14
CA THR A 148 -2.59 25.29 22.65
C THR A 148 -2.94 24.48 23.88
N GLY A 149 -2.53 24.98 25.06
CA GLY A 149 -3.14 24.56 26.30
C GLY A 149 -4.65 24.74 26.23
N GLY A 150 -5.37 23.67 26.54
CA GLY A 150 -6.82 23.67 26.61
C GLY A 150 -7.32 22.26 26.47
N GLY A 151 -7.64 21.61 27.61
CA GLY A 151 -8.31 20.30 27.65
C GLY A 151 -9.61 20.32 26.83
N GLY A 152 -9.53 19.87 25.61
CA GLY A 152 -10.62 19.73 24.68
C GLY A 152 -10.41 18.47 23.85
N ARG A 153 -11.38 17.58 23.91
CA ARG A 153 -11.54 16.38 23.08
C ARG A 153 -10.97 16.59 21.69
N GLY A 154 -10.05 15.72 21.27
CA GLY A 154 -9.26 15.79 20.06
C GLY A 154 -9.95 16.46 18.87
N ARG A 155 -9.57 17.69 18.62
CA ARG A 155 -9.77 18.28 17.31
C ARG A 155 -8.74 17.61 16.41
N GLY A 156 -9.21 16.63 15.65
CA GLY A 156 -8.49 16.19 14.48
C GLY A 156 -8.08 17.43 13.71
N GLY A 157 -6.78 17.58 13.43
CA GLY A 157 -6.32 18.66 12.58
C GLY A 157 -7.16 18.71 11.32
N VAL A 158 -7.39 19.90 10.79
CA VAL A 158 -8.15 20.07 9.55
C VAL A 158 -7.50 19.14 8.50
N PRO A 159 -8.28 18.24 7.89
CA PRO A 159 -7.73 17.34 6.88
C PRO A 159 -6.96 18.12 5.82
N GLY A 160 -5.71 17.73 5.54
CA GLY A 160 -4.83 18.42 4.60
C GLY A 160 -3.97 19.57 5.17
N GLN A 161 -4.05 19.86 6.46
CA GLN A 161 -3.14 20.80 7.14
C GLN A 161 -1.94 20.12 7.80
N GLY A 162 -1.45 19.04 7.28
CA GLY A 162 -0.38 18.21 7.78
C GLY A 162 0.55 18.75 8.86
N ILE A 163 1.11 17.87 9.64
CA ILE A 163 2.21 18.22 10.55
C ILE A 163 3.45 18.43 9.70
N GLN A 164 4.16 19.56 9.86
CA GLN A 164 5.40 19.78 9.12
C GLN A 164 6.50 18.81 9.57
N GLY A 165 7.39 18.47 8.63
CA GLY A 165 8.54 17.62 8.87
C GLY A 165 8.25 16.12 8.69
N ASP A 166 8.96 15.30 9.45
CA ASP A 166 9.00 13.85 9.40
C ASP A 166 8.03 13.14 10.37
N ASN A 167 7.14 13.89 11.02
CA ASN A 167 6.12 13.28 11.88
C ASN A 167 4.95 12.80 11.04
N PHE A 168 4.76 11.49 10.98
CA PHE A 168 3.65 10.89 10.24
C PHE A 168 2.32 10.96 11.01
N ASN A 169 1.24 10.93 10.24
CA ASN A 169 -0.10 10.75 10.75
C ASN A 169 -0.85 9.72 9.90
N ARG A 170 -0.82 8.48 10.34
CA ARG A 170 -1.34 7.30 9.64
C ARG A 170 -0.59 7.01 8.33
N PRO A 171 0.73 6.75 8.40
CA PRO A 171 1.48 6.30 7.23
C PRO A 171 0.90 4.99 6.70
N THR A 172 0.97 4.81 5.39
CA THR A 172 0.35 3.64 4.76
C THR A 172 1.32 2.77 3.99
N ASP A 173 2.39 3.34 3.42
CA ASP A 173 3.35 2.56 2.65
C ASP A 173 4.72 3.27 2.57
N ILE A 174 5.76 2.51 2.16
CA ILE A 174 7.11 3.02 1.94
C ILE A 174 7.73 2.40 0.70
N ALA A 175 8.47 3.20 -0.08
CA ALA A 175 9.26 2.75 -1.23
C ALA A 175 10.61 3.47 -1.28
N TRP A 176 11.52 2.99 -2.14
CA TRP A 176 12.89 3.52 -2.25
C TRP A 176 13.27 3.79 -3.69
N ASP A 177 14.08 4.83 -3.92
CA ASP A 177 14.81 5.01 -5.16
C ASP A 177 16.15 4.24 -5.14
N ALA A 178 16.86 4.26 -6.27
CA ALA A 178 18.15 3.59 -6.43
C ALA A 178 19.26 4.16 -5.51
N GLN A 179 19.12 5.38 -5.01
CA GLN A 179 20.04 6.03 -4.08
C GLN A 179 19.73 5.67 -2.62
N GLY A 180 18.62 4.98 -2.38
CA GLY A 180 18.12 4.58 -1.06
C GLY A 180 17.34 5.67 -0.35
N ASN A 181 16.95 6.75 -1.03
CA ASN A 181 16.00 7.69 -0.46
C ASN A 181 14.65 7.01 -0.31
N MET A 182 13.97 7.34 0.76
CA MET A 182 12.68 6.74 1.13
C MET A 182 11.53 7.67 0.80
N PHE A 183 10.45 7.10 0.30
CA PHE A 183 9.19 7.79 0.01
C PHE A 183 8.10 7.15 0.85
N VAL A 184 7.53 7.90 1.78
CA VAL A 184 6.48 7.42 2.68
C VAL A 184 5.16 8.07 2.31
N SER A 185 4.15 7.25 2.06
CA SER A 185 2.77 7.70 1.91
C SER A 185 2.20 8.01 3.29
N ASP A 186 2.00 9.29 3.59
CA ASP A 186 1.48 9.79 4.85
C ASP A 186 0.03 10.26 4.64
N SER A 187 -0.87 9.32 4.79
CA SER A 187 -2.24 9.33 4.29
C SER A 187 -3.23 10.09 5.18
N TYR A 188 -4.48 9.79 5.04
CA TYR A 188 -5.67 10.23 5.78
C TYR A 188 -5.72 11.74 6.10
N THR A 189 -4.97 12.19 7.11
CA THR A 189 -5.02 13.58 7.56
C THR A 189 -4.00 14.46 6.84
N ASN A 190 -2.85 13.89 6.49
CA ASN A 190 -1.75 14.66 5.91
C ASN A 190 -1.81 14.71 4.37
N ALA A 191 -2.37 13.67 3.73
CA ALA A 191 -2.57 13.59 2.27
C ALA A 191 -1.31 14.01 1.49
N ARG A 192 -0.15 13.42 1.82
CA ARG A 192 1.16 13.81 1.28
C ARG A 192 2.09 12.62 1.08
N ILE A 193 3.16 12.85 0.34
CA ILE A 193 4.34 11.98 0.31
C ILE A 193 5.47 12.67 1.06
N VAL A 194 6.19 11.93 1.89
CA VAL A 194 7.37 12.40 2.63
C VAL A 194 8.60 11.72 2.04
N LYS A 195 9.57 12.52 1.58
CA LYS A 195 10.88 12.04 1.11
C LYS A 195 11.90 12.19 2.24
N LEU A 196 12.58 11.09 2.54
CA LEU A 196 13.66 11.02 3.52
C LEU A 196 14.94 10.50 2.82
N ASP A 197 16.09 10.84 3.34
CA ASP A 197 17.34 10.23 2.89
C ASP A 197 17.48 8.78 3.42
N LYS A 198 18.50 8.07 2.95
CA LYS A 198 18.80 6.69 3.35
C LYS A 198 19.06 6.50 4.86
N THR A 199 19.27 7.58 5.61
CA THR A 199 19.47 7.55 7.07
C THR A 199 18.20 7.86 7.84
N GLY A 200 17.12 8.26 7.14
CA GLY A 200 15.84 8.65 7.73
C GLY A 200 15.70 10.14 8.02
N ARG A 201 16.61 10.97 7.52
CA ARG A 201 16.49 12.43 7.68
C ARG A 201 15.52 12.99 6.65
N PHE A 202 14.68 13.91 7.10
CA PHE A 202 13.73 14.61 6.25
C PHE A 202 14.44 15.41 5.14
N ILE A 203 13.98 15.22 3.91
CA ILE A 203 14.41 16.01 2.74
C ILE A 203 13.30 16.98 2.38
N LYS A 204 12.12 16.49 2.04
CA LYS A 204 10.98 17.31 1.62
C LYS A 204 9.66 16.55 1.70
N THR A 205 8.58 17.25 1.46
CA THR A 205 7.25 16.68 1.30
C THR A 205 6.50 17.40 0.20
N TRP A 206 5.56 16.68 -0.43
CA TRP A 206 4.59 17.27 -1.36
C TRP A 206 3.24 16.62 -1.22
N GLY A 207 2.23 17.28 -1.73
CA GLY A 207 0.84 16.86 -1.64
C GLY A 207 0.05 17.69 -0.63
N SER A 208 -1.25 17.69 -0.84
CA SER A 208 -2.26 18.27 0.03
C SER A 208 -3.59 17.58 -0.25
N LYS A 209 -4.56 17.74 0.63
CA LYS A 209 -5.89 17.17 0.41
C LYS A 209 -6.58 17.83 -0.78
N GLY A 210 -7.14 17.01 -1.69
CA GLY A 210 -7.91 17.46 -2.84
C GLY A 210 -7.88 16.49 -4.01
N SER A 211 -8.41 16.92 -5.15
CA SER A 211 -8.52 16.12 -6.37
C SER A 211 -7.73 16.67 -7.56
N GLY A 212 -7.07 17.81 -7.42
CA GLY A 212 -6.20 18.38 -8.45
C GLY A 212 -4.88 17.61 -8.63
N GLU A 213 -4.04 18.05 -9.56
CA GLU A 213 -2.68 17.54 -9.74
C GLU A 213 -1.84 17.81 -8.49
N GLY A 214 -1.14 16.79 -8.01
CA GLY A 214 -0.37 16.87 -6.75
C GLY A 214 -1.21 16.93 -5.49
N GLN A 215 -2.54 16.85 -5.57
CA GLN A 215 -3.42 16.71 -4.43
C GLN A 215 -3.88 15.25 -4.29
N PHE A 216 -4.18 14.83 -3.07
CA PHE A 216 -4.56 13.45 -2.78
C PHE A 216 -5.83 13.36 -1.92
N GLU A 217 -6.61 12.32 -2.17
CA GLU A 217 -7.64 11.85 -1.26
C GLU A 217 -7.30 10.41 -0.85
N MET A 218 -6.69 10.25 0.33
CA MET A 218 -6.22 8.97 0.86
C MET A 218 -5.12 8.30 -0.02
N PRO A 219 -3.91 8.89 -0.15
CA PRO A 219 -2.79 8.20 -0.80
C PRO A 219 -2.46 6.94 0.02
N ASN A 220 -2.64 5.74 -0.56
CA ASN A 220 -2.58 4.49 0.20
C ASN A 220 -1.31 3.68 -0.03
N SER A 221 -0.80 3.66 -1.24
CA SER A 221 0.41 2.89 -1.58
C SER A 221 1.34 3.73 -2.46
N VAL A 222 2.63 3.44 -2.40
CA VAL A 222 3.67 4.14 -3.16
C VAL A 222 4.67 3.15 -3.73
N ALA A 223 5.08 3.37 -4.98
CA ALA A 223 6.14 2.61 -5.63
C ALA A 223 7.09 3.56 -6.37
N VAL A 224 8.32 3.12 -6.61
CA VAL A 224 9.33 3.91 -7.34
C VAL A 224 9.91 3.04 -8.45
N ASP A 225 9.99 3.59 -9.66
CA ASP A 225 10.59 2.89 -10.80
C ASP A 225 12.12 3.04 -10.85
N ALA A 226 12.75 2.37 -11.80
CA ALA A 226 14.21 2.40 -11.96
C ALA A 226 14.75 3.80 -12.35
N GLU A 227 13.91 4.67 -12.92
CA GLU A 227 14.25 6.04 -13.26
C GLU A 227 14.06 7.01 -12.10
N GLY A 228 13.48 6.53 -10.99
CA GLY A 228 13.19 7.32 -9.80
C GLY A 228 11.84 8.04 -9.85
N ASN A 229 10.94 7.71 -10.79
CA ASN A 229 9.59 8.26 -10.77
C ASN A 229 8.79 7.61 -9.65
N VAL A 230 7.98 8.42 -8.97
CA VAL A 230 7.19 8.03 -7.79
C VAL A 230 5.73 7.87 -8.19
N TYR A 231 5.20 6.67 -8.03
CA TYR A 231 3.81 6.30 -8.34
C TYR A 231 3.02 6.23 -7.05
N VAL A 232 1.96 7.01 -6.96
CA VAL A 232 1.14 7.12 -5.75
C VAL A 232 -0.28 6.66 -6.03
N ALA A 233 -0.72 5.62 -5.35
CA ALA A 233 -2.11 5.17 -5.36
C ALA A 233 -2.99 6.18 -4.62
N ASP A 234 -3.64 7.07 -5.34
CA ASP A 234 -4.56 8.08 -4.82
C ASP A 234 -5.97 7.47 -4.74
N LEU A 235 -6.15 6.62 -3.72
CA LEU A 235 -7.28 5.71 -3.55
C LEU A 235 -8.64 6.42 -3.64
N GLY A 236 -8.80 7.53 -2.88
CA GLY A 236 -10.06 8.24 -2.82
C GLY A 236 -10.42 8.93 -4.14
N ASN A 237 -9.42 9.31 -4.93
CA ASN A 237 -9.60 9.90 -6.26
C ASN A 237 -9.62 8.86 -7.39
N LYS A 238 -9.48 7.56 -7.08
CA LYS A 238 -9.53 6.44 -8.05
C LYS A 238 -8.52 6.61 -9.19
N ARG A 239 -7.29 6.98 -8.86
CA ARG A 239 -6.20 7.19 -9.83
C ARG A 239 -4.84 6.83 -9.23
N ILE A 240 -3.84 6.66 -10.09
CA ILE A 240 -2.43 6.70 -9.71
C ILE A 240 -1.87 8.02 -10.24
N GLN A 241 -1.19 8.79 -9.41
CA GLN A 241 -0.43 9.96 -9.83
C GLN A 241 1.05 9.60 -9.89
N VAL A 242 1.74 10.10 -10.93
CA VAL A 242 3.17 9.88 -11.15
C VAL A 242 3.90 11.20 -11.05
N PHE A 243 4.96 11.20 -10.26
CA PHE A 243 5.82 12.36 -9.99
C PHE A 243 7.26 12.03 -10.40
N ASP A 244 8.05 13.05 -10.63
CA ASP A 244 9.50 12.87 -10.63
C ASP A 244 10.03 12.64 -9.22
N ASN A 245 11.32 12.37 -9.08
CA ASN A 245 11.97 12.09 -7.80
C ASN A 245 11.90 13.28 -6.82
N ASP A 246 11.64 14.47 -7.33
CA ASP A 246 11.52 15.72 -6.56
C ASP A 246 10.07 16.13 -6.29
N GLY A 247 9.10 15.31 -6.66
CA GLY A 247 7.71 15.52 -6.37
C GLY A 247 6.98 16.44 -7.33
N SER A 248 7.57 16.74 -8.52
CA SER A 248 6.86 17.45 -9.58
C SER A 248 5.92 16.48 -10.30
N PHE A 249 4.66 16.88 -10.46
CA PHE A 249 3.67 16.07 -11.15
C PHE A 249 4.06 15.84 -12.62
N LYS A 250 3.95 14.59 -13.08
CA LYS A 250 4.22 14.19 -14.47
C LYS A 250 2.96 13.82 -15.23
N ARG A 251 2.16 12.93 -14.66
CA ARG A 251 0.93 12.41 -15.25
C ARG A 251 0.07 11.68 -14.22
N GLN A 252 -1.13 11.30 -14.63
CA GLN A 252 -2.00 10.39 -13.87
C GLN A 252 -2.44 9.22 -14.73
N ILE A 253 -2.79 8.11 -14.07
CA ILE A 253 -3.36 6.89 -14.65
C ILE A 253 -4.75 6.73 -14.05
N THR A 254 -5.76 6.65 -14.90
CA THR A 254 -7.18 6.51 -14.55
C THR A 254 -7.76 5.21 -15.12
N ASP A 255 -9.04 4.98 -14.95
CA ASP A 255 -9.77 3.81 -15.49
C ASP A 255 -9.30 2.45 -14.95
N ILE A 256 -8.69 2.49 -13.77
CA ILE A 256 -8.17 1.31 -13.04
C ILE A 256 -8.94 1.04 -11.74
N GLY A 257 -10.06 1.72 -11.52
CA GLY A 257 -10.86 1.65 -10.29
C GLY A 257 -10.18 2.29 -9.10
N ALA A 258 -10.33 1.70 -7.92
CA ALA A 258 -9.81 2.21 -6.65
C ALA A 258 -8.49 1.51 -6.29
N PRO A 259 -7.32 2.14 -6.51
CA PRO A 259 -6.02 1.54 -6.26
C PRO A 259 -5.71 1.53 -4.76
N TRP A 260 -5.80 0.36 -4.12
CA TRP A 260 -5.35 0.17 -2.74
C TRP A 260 -3.85 -0.10 -2.69
N ALA A 261 -3.36 -0.96 -3.58
CA ALA A 261 -1.96 -1.34 -3.68
C ALA A 261 -1.39 -1.00 -5.04
N VAL A 262 -0.14 -0.56 -5.07
CA VAL A 262 0.67 -0.47 -6.28
C VAL A 262 2.01 -1.17 -6.06
N CYS A 263 2.50 -1.84 -7.10
CA CYS A 263 3.79 -2.50 -7.09
C CYS A 263 4.43 -2.38 -8.47
N ILE A 264 5.73 -2.06 -8.51
CA ILE A 264 6.52 -2.04 -9.75
C ILE A 264 7.50 -3.21 -9.71
N SER A 265 7.42 -4.09 -10.72
CA SER A 265 8.33 -5.21 -10.82
C SER A 265 9.76 -4.77 -11.11
N PRO A 266 10.78 -5.48 -10.58
CA PRO A 266 12.17 -5.20 -10.90
C PRO A 266 12.54 -5.65 -12.33
N GLY A 267 13.76 -5.33 -12.76
CA GLY A 267 14.32 -5.77 -14.01
C GLY A 267 14.40 -4.67 -15.08
N SER A 268 14.88 -5.03 -16.26
CA SER A 268 15.05 -4.11 -17.39
C SER A 268 13.72 -3.72 -18.06
N HIS A 269 12.70 -4.54 -17.89
CA HIS A 269 11.33 -4.25 -18.30
C HIS A 269 10.43 -4.32 -17.09
N GLN A 270 10.01 -3.17 -16.60
CA GLN A 270 9.21 -3.05 -15.39
C GLN A 270 7.73 -2.99 -15.74
N TYR A 271 6.91 -3.66 -14.92
CA TYR A 271 5.45 -3.60 -14.98
C TYR A 271 4.91 -2.93 -13.72
N LEU A 272 3.87 -2.14 -13.89
CA LEU A 272 3.08 -1.58 -12.80
C LEU A 272 1.87 -2.50 -12.55
N TYR A 273 1.71 -2.97 -11.33
CA TYR A 273 0.53 -3.67 -10.84
C TYR A 273 -0.28 -2.75 -9.94
N SER A 274 -1.60 -2.79 -10.08
CA SER A 274 -2.51 -2.04 -9.23
C SER A 274 -3.74 -2.86 -8.89
N SER A 275 -4.10 -2.91 -7.61
CA SER A 275 -5.37 -3.49 -7.23
C SER A 275 -6.53 -2.53 -7.49
N ASN A 276 -7.68 -3.07 -7.88
CA ASN A 276 -8.97 -2.41 -7.85
C ASN A 276 -9.82 -3.12 -6.80
N SER A 277 -9.90 -2.56 -5.62
CA SER A 277 -10.58 -3.17 -4.49
C SER A 277 -11.53 -2.21 -3.83
N ASN A 278 -12.62 -2.74 -3.30
CA ASN A 278 -13.54 -1.99 -2.46
C ASN A 278 -13.04 -1.88 -1.03
N PRO A 279 -13.63 -0.97 -0.22
CA PRO A 279 -13.50 -1.00 1.23
C PRO A 279 -13.85 -2.38 1.81
N PRO A 280 -13.39 -2.72 3.04
CA PRO A 280 -13.61 -4.04 3.65
C PRO A 280 -15.08 -4.46 3.84
N ASP A 281 -16.01 -3.53 3.76
CA ASP A 281 -17.45 -3.75 3.87
C ASP A 281 -18.15 -4.01 2.53
N SER A 282 -17.44 -4.01 1.43
CA SER A 282 -17.97 -4.22 0.06
C SER A 282 -17.16 -5.27 -0.71
N MET A 283 -17.82 -5.96 -1.64
CA MET A 283 -17.25 -7.03 -2.48
C MET A 283 -17.60 -6.87 -3.95
N ASP A 284 -17.70 -5.65 -4.45
CA ASP A 284 -18.08 -5.38 -5.84
C ASP A 284 -16.89 -5.46 -6.81
N ASN A 285 -15.70 -5.08 -6.35
CA ASN A 285 -14.46 -5.11 -7.13
C ASN A 285 -13.43 -6.04 -6.46
N GLY A 286 -12.60 -6.69 -7.28
CA GLY A 286 -11.58 -7.62 -6.80
C GLY A 286 -10.65 -7.98 -7.95
N GLU A 287 -10.12 -6.96 -8.64
CA GLU A 287 -9.29 -7.12 -9.82
C GLU A 287 -7.89 -6.60 -9.55
N ILE A 288 -6.93 -7.11 -10.27
CA ILE A 288 -5.56 -6.59 -10.33
C ILE A 288 -5.23 -6.28 -11.78
N TYR A 289 -4.81 -5.06 -12.05
CA TYR A 289 -4.35 -4.58 -13.35
C TYR A 289 -2.85 -4.78 -13.48
N LYS A 290 -2.41 -5.23 -14.65
CA LYS A 290 -1.02 -5.22 -15.11
C LYS A 290 -0.90 -4.18 -16.21
N MET A 291 0.04 -3.25 -16.06
CA MET A 291 0.25 -2.11 -16.95
C MET A 291 1.74 -1.96 -17.28
N ASP A 292 2.04 -1.28 -18.37
CA ASP A 292 3.35 -0.67 -18.52
C ASP A 292 3.49 0.57 -17.60
N LEU A 293 4.68 1.14 -17.54
CA LEU A 293 4.93 2.28 -16.67
C LEU A 293 4.25 3.56 -17.15
N ASP A 294 3.84 3.63 -18.42
CA ASP A 294 3.07 4.76 -18.96
C ASP A 294 1.58 4.69 -18.60
N GLY A 295 1.18 3.58 -18.01
CA GLY A 295 -0.20 3.35 -17.57
C GLY A 295 -1.06 2.66 -18.62
N LYS A 296 -0.48 2.20 -19.74
CA LYS A 296 -1.20 1.40 -20.72
C LYS A 296 -1.53 0.04 -20.11
N ILE A 297 -2.80 -0.28 -20.04
CA ILE A 297 -3.28 -1.54 -19.51
C ILE A 297 -2.91 -2.66 -20.47
N ILE A 298 -2.10 -3.62 -19.98
CA ILE A 298 -1.75 -4.86 -20.67
C ILE A 298 -2.86 -5.88 -20.46
N GLY A 299 -3.43 -5.92 -19.27
CA GLY A 299 -4.56 -6.75 -18.93
C GLY A 299 -4.90 -6.68 -17.44
N LYS A 300 -5.94 -7.42 -17.07
CA LYS A 300 -6.38 -7.55 -15.68
C LYS A 300 -6.65 -9.01 -15.35
N PHE A 301 -6.76 -9.32 -14.07
CA PHE A 301 -7.10 -10.66 -13.60
C PHE A 301 -7.79 -10.60 -12.24
N GLY A 302 -8.58 -11.65 -11.94
CA GLY A 302 -9.32 -11.77 -10.70
C GLY A 302 -10.75 -11.24 -10.78
N SER A 303 -11.49 -11.52 -9.74
CA SER A 303 -12.86 -11.03 -9.51
C SER A 303 -13.13 -10.95 -8.02
N ALA A 304 -14.19 -10.26 -7.62
CA ALA A 304 -14.58 -10.17 -6.21
C ALA A 304 -15.00 -11.55 -5.66
N GLY A 305 -14.60 -11.86 -4.43
CA GLY A 305 -15.02 -13.08 -3.76
C GLY A 305 -13.99 -13.69 -2.81
N LYS A 306 -14.27 -14.92 -2.36
CA LYS A 306 -13.49 -15.63 -1.32
C LYS A 306 -12.81 -16.91 -1.82
N LEU A 307 -13.14 -17.36 -3.02
CA LEU A 307 -12.53 -18.56 -3.63
C LEU A 307 -11.10 -18.28 -4.13
N PRO A 308 -10.30 -19.30 -4.45
CA PRO A 308 -9.05 -19.08 -5.19
C PRO A 308 -9.32 -18.30 -6.48
N LYS A 309 -8.40 -17.39 -6.85
CA LYS A 309 -8.54 -16.47 -7.99
C LYS A 309 -9.57 -15.34 -7.81
N GLN A 310 -10.26 -15.31 -6.69
CA GLN A 310 -11.11 -14.17 -6.29
C GLN A 310 -10.40 -13.35 -5.22
N PHE A 311 -10.68 -12.07 -5.15
CA PHE A 311 -10.05 -11.16 -4.20
C PHE A 311 -11.11 -10.41 -3.40
N GLY A 312 -10.78 -10.16 -2.13
CA GLY A 312 -11.44 -9.17 -1.31
C GLY A 312 -10.74 -7.82 -1.41
N THR A 313 -10.49 -7.17 -0.27
CA THR A 313 -9.68 -5.94 -0.25
C THR A 313 -8.20 -6.30 -0.34
N VAL A 314 -7.60 -6.13 -1.51
CA VAL A 314 -6.17 -6.31 -1.75
C VAL A 314 -5.44 -5.04 -1.29
N ASN A 315 -4.79 -5.12 -0.14
CA ASN A 315 -4.10 -3.99 0.48
C ASN A 315 -2.60 -3.93 0.12
N GLU A 316 -2.01 -5.06 -0.25
CA GLU A 316 -0.60 -5.16 -0.63
C GLU A 316 -0.41 -6.14 -1.78
N ILE A 317 0.54 -5.82 -2.66
CA ILE A 317 1.02 -6.71 -3.73
C ILE A 317 2.54 -6.74 -3.63
N ASP A 318 3.12 -7.93 -3.56
CA ASP A 318 4.55 -8.16 -3.85
C ASP A 318 4.67 -8.67 -5.28
N CYS A 319 5.38 -7.93 -6.12
CA CYS A 319 5.64 -8.24 -7.52
C CYS A 319 7.15 -8.36 -7.82
N ARG A 320 7.95 -8.76 -6.84
CA ARG A 320 9.39 -9.01 -7.01
C ARG A 320 9.64 -10.04 -8.14
N ASP A 321 8.78 -11.03 -8.27
CA ASP A 321 8.67 -11.85 -9.48
C ASP A 321 7.46 -11.38 -10.29
N PRO A 322 7.65 -10.82 -11.51
CA PRO A 322 6.56 -10.25 -12.30
C PRO A 322 5.53 -11.27 -12.78
N ASN A 323 5.82 -12.57 -12.69
CA ASN A 323 4.89 -13.64 -13.06
C ASN A 323 4.38 -14.43 -11.85
N LYS A 324 4.89 -14.15 -10.65
CA LYS A 324 4.54 -14.86 -9.43
C LYS A 324 4.32 -13.88 -8.26
N LEU A 325 3.15 -13.29 -8.24
CA LEU A 325 2.81 -12.27 -7.24
C LEU A 325 2.38 -12.89 -5.91
N LEU A 326 2.62 -12.18 -4.81
CA LEU A 326 1.93 -12.42 -3.54
C LEU A 326 0.97 -11.27 -3.27
N VAL A 327 -0.23 -11.62 -2.83
CA VAL A 327 -1.32 -10.66 -2.60
C VAL A 327 -1.82 -10.81 -1.18
N GLY A 328 -1.72 -9.73 -0.40
CA GLY A 328 -2.25 -9.64 0.95
C GLY A 328 -3.68 -9.08 0.95
N GLU A 329 -4.60 -9.80 1.58
CA GLU A 329 -6.01 -9.47 1.59
C GLU A 329 -6.51 -9.20 3.02
N LEU A 330 -7.16 -8.03 3.21
CA LEU A 330 -7.77 -7.67 4.48
C LEU A 330 -9.03 -8.51 4.75
N THR A 331 -10.01 -8.46 3.86
CA THR A 331 -11.33 -9.07 4.05
C THR A 331 -11.33 -10.59 4.05
N ASN A 332 -10.40 -11.20 3.33
CA ASN A 332 -10.32 -12.65 3.23
C ASN A 332 -9.32 -13.29 4.22
N TRP A 333 -8.61 -12.47 5.00
CA TRP A 333 -7.66 -12.88 6.04
C TRP A 333 -6.62 -13.88 5.54
N ARG A 334 -6.03 -13.59 4.39
CA ARG A 334 -5.10 -14.51 3.75
C ARG A 334 -4.07 -13.81 2.88
N VAL A 335 -3.04 -14.56 2.55
CA VAL A 335 -2.15 -14.28 1.42
C VAL A 335 -2.44 -15.26 0.31
N GLN A 336 -2.56 -14.76 -0.91
CA GLN A 336 -2.74 -15.57 -2.09
C GLN A 336 -1.51 -15.46 -3.00
N GLN A 337 -0.96 -16.59 -3.43
CA GLN A 337 0.08 -16.62 -4.48
C GLN A 337 -0.60 -16.70 -5.84
N ILE A 338 -0.22 -15.80 -6.72
CA ILE A 338 -0.73 -15.70 -8.09
C ILE A 338 0.39 -16.06 -9.05
N SER A 339 0.14 -17.01 -9.96
CA SER A 339 1.05 -17.30 -11.06
C SER A 339 0.38 -16.92 -12.37
N LEU A 340 0.92 -15.89 -13.02
CA LEU A 340 0.45 -15.43 -14.34
C LEU A 340 0.99 -16.39 -15.41
N THR A 341 0.12 -16.80 -16.30
CA THR A 341 0.53 -17.61 -17.45
C THR A 341 1.05 -16.65 -18.53
N SER A 342 2.32 -16.79 -18.90
CA SER A 342 2.88 -16.04 -20.04
C SER A 342 2.17 -16.45 -21.33
N HIS A 343 1.77 -15.47 -22.10
CA HIS A 343 1.40 -15.68 -23.52
C HIS A 343 2.64 -15.75 -24.39
#